data_8e07728794e15a46b3ed66d3bb61e388
#
_entry.id   8e07728794e15a46b3ed66d3bb61e388
#
_cell.length_a   1.000
_cell.length_b   1.000
_cell.length_c   1.000
_cell.angle_alpha   90.00
_cell.angle_beta   90.00
_cell.angle_gamma   90.00
#
_symmetry.space_group_name_H-M   'P 1'
#
loop_
_entity.id
_entity.type
_entity.pdbx_description
1 polymer ?
#
loop_
_entity_poly.entity_id
_entity_poly.type
_entity_poly.pdbx_seq_one_letter_code
_entity_poly.pdbx_strand_id
1 'polypeptide(L)'
;MKDVRELITLYSYVGTNNPYWRLSEDCNILHFSVEETSEADQTIELSPEQAERIREMTVITSSLLMTLPIEDDNIPVHLVGRKINKREWAGSASAWDDTPSVARDLAHGLSFAEQVVSEANSVIVILDRMGNIQRFNRLCEEYTGLKEREVIGQSVFTLFMSRREAAASRRNIEVFFREGNSYEVERWVKTCKGQRLFLFRNKFVHNGSGKNEIFLICSGTDITEERRAQERLRVLANTDSITGLPNRNAIHNLISNAIENAGDTQVGIVYLDLDNFKKVNDAYGHMFGDQLLQSVSLAILSCLSENQLLARFGGDEFIVLATETSQGSLEATASRILTRLRQPFRIGLIEIYTGCSIGISLADG
;
A
#
# COMPACT_ATOMS: atom_id res chain seq x y z
N MET A 1 -33.36 44.21 16.43
CA MET A 1 -32.55 42.98 16.25
C MET A 1 -33.23 42.20 15.18
N LYS A 2 -32.54 41.86 14.10
CA LYS A 2 -33.14 41.02 13.03
C LYS A 2 -33.07 39.57 13.51
N ASP A 3 -34.17 38.88 13.39
CA ASP A 3 -34.30 37.47 13.71
C ASP A 3 -33.41 36.60 12.78
N VAL A 4 -32.90 35.45 13.27
CA VAL A 4 -32.11 34.50 12.47
C VAL A 4 -32.85 34.11 11.18
N ARG A 5 -34.17 33.95 11.25
CA ARG A 5 -35.01 33.67 10.11
C ARG A 5 -35.00 34.83 9.10
N GLU A 6 -35.13 36.09 9.58
CA GLU A 6 -34.96 37.28 8.73
C GLU A 6 -33.56 37.37 8.17
N LEU A 7 -32.51 37.08 8.93
CA LEU A 7 -31.12 37.05 8.46
C LEU A 7 -30.91 36.00 7.35
N ILE A 8 -31.33 34.77 7.56
CA ILE A 8 -31.16 33.69 6.59
C ILE A 8 -32.05 33.94 5.34
N THR A 9 -33.27 34.36 5.51
CA THR A 9 -34.23 34.56 4.39
C THR A 9 -33.93 35.84 3.61
N LEU A 10 -33.66 36.97 4.27
CA LEU A 10 -33.44 38.26 3.62
C LEU A 10 -32.15 38.30 2.79
N TYR A 11 -31.07 37.65 3.29
CA TYR A 11 -29.80 37.62 2.57
C TYR A 11 -29.79 36.58 1.44
N SER A 12 -30.56 35.52 1.53
CA SER A 12 -30.77 34.58 0.40
C SER A 12 -31.48 35.25 -0.78
N TYR A 13 -32.40 36.24 -0.55
CA TYR A 13 -33.14 36.93 -1.58
C TYR A 13 -32.38 38.08 -2.26
N VAL A 14 -31.45 38.73 -1.54
CA VAL A 14 -30.78 39.94 -2.07
C VAL A 14 -29.48 39.59 -2.84
N GLY A 15 -29.08 38.33 -2.85
CA GLY A 15 -28.03 37.81 -3.78
C GLY A 15 -26.61 38.29 -3.53
N THR A 16 -26.34 39.03 -2.42
CA THR A 16 -25.02 39.63 -2.22
C THR A 16 -24.22 39.11 -1.06
N ASN A 17 -24.80 38.64 0.06
CA ASN A 17 -24.04 38.05 1.15
C ASN A 17 -24.93 37.11 1.98
N ASN A 18 -24.66 35.82 1.98
CA ASN A 18 -25.24 34.88 2.94
C ASN A 18 -24.69 35.14 4.35
N PRO A 19 -25.49 34.99 5.43
CA PRO A 19 -25.04 35.16 6.78
C PRO A 19 -23.91 34.19 7.10
N TYR A 20 -22.92 34.65 7.84
CA TYR A 20 -21.81 33.83 8.33
C TYR A 20 -22.22 33.10 9.60
N TRP A 21 -21.70 31.87 9.75
CA TRP A 21 -21.87 31.09 10.97
C TRP A 21 -20.52 30.65 11.53
N ARG A 22 -20.44 30.47 12.84
CA ARG A 22 -19.27 29.93 13.56
C ARG A 22 -19.71 28.97 14.66
N LEU A 23 -18.92 27.91 14.83
CA LEU A 23 -19.06 26.91 15.90
C LEU A 23 -17.69 26.66 16.54
N SER A 24 -17.60 26.73 17.87
CA SER A 24 -16.41 26.36 18.64
C SER A 24 -16.44 24.89 19.06
N GLU A 25 -15.25 24.32 19.32
CA GLU A 25 -15.09 22.95 19.84
C GLU A 25 -15.76 22.75 21.20
N ASP A 26 -15.69 23.76 22.06
CA ASP A 26 -16.04 23.69 23.47
C ASP A 26 -17.54 23.95 23.76
N CYS A 27 -18.33 24.32 22.75
CA CYS A 27 -19.78 24.62 22.96
C CYS A 27 -20.61 24.15 21.75
N ASN A 28 -21.89 23.87 22.01
CA ASN A 28 -22.88 23.50 20.99
C ASN A 28 -23.72 24.71 20.56
N ILE A 29 -23.16 25.91 20.58
CA ILE A 29 -23.83 27.14 20.19
C ILE A 29 -23.31 27.56 18.82
N LEU A 30 -24.22 27.63 17.86
CA LEU A 30 -23.95 28.14 16.51
C LEU A 30 -24.20 29.65 16.51
N HIS A 31 -23.16 30.41 16.21
CA HIS A 31 -23.19 31.88 16.15
C HIS A 31 -23.42 32.31 14.69
N PHE A 32 -24.35 33.25 14.47
CA PHE A 32 -24.59 33.87 13.17
C PHE A 32 -24.23 35.35 13.19
N SER A 33 -23.65 35.84 12.11
CA SER A 33 -23.31 37.25 11.89
C SER A 33 -23.55 37.67 10.44
N VAL A 34 -23.72 38.97 10.22
CA VAL A 34 -23.90 39.55 8.86
C VAL A 34 -22.55 39.65 8.14
N GLU A 35 -21.48 39.92 8.86
CA GLU A 35 -20.13 40.04 8.30
C GLU A 35 -19.18 39.04 8.97
N GLU A 36 -18.17 38.56 8.23
CA GLU A 36 -17.23 37.56 8.69
C GLU A 36 -16.47 37.95 9.98
N THR A 37 -16.28 39.25 10.19
CA THR A 37 -15.49 39.80 11.30
C THR A 37 -16.33 40.46 12.40
N SER A 38 -17.68 40.50 12.25
CA SER A 38 -18.57 41.11 13.26
C SER A 38 -18.79 40.19 14.47
N GLU A 39 -19.18 40.78 15.61
CA GLU A 39 -19.69 40.03 16.75
C GLU A 39 -20.98 39.27 16.31
N ALA A 40 -21.28 38.16 17.01
CA ALA A 40 -22.44 37.36 16.69
C ALA A 40 -23.74 38.17 16.94
N ASP A 41 -24.54 38.27 15.88
CA ASP A 41 -25.85 38.96 15.97
C ASP A 41 -26.92 38.05 16.59
N GLN A 42 -26.78 36.73 16.40
CA GLN A 42 -27.73 35.71 16.84
C GLN A 42 -27.02 34.41 17.19
N THR A 43 -27.63 33.62 18.06
CA THR A 43 -27.09 32.32 18.49
C THR A 43 -28.19 31.26 18.48
N ILE A 44 -27.83 30.04 18.11
CA ILE A 44 -28.72 28.88 18.15
C ILE A 44 -28.03 27.77 18.92
N GLU A 45 -28.75 27.21 19.90
CA GLU A 45 -28.28 26.02 20.61
C GLU A 45 -28.56 24.76 19.79
N LEU A 46 -27.52 24.00 19.52
CA LEU A 46 -27.58 22.75 18.75
C LEU A 46 -27.69 21.54 19.66
N SER A 47 -28.37 20.49 19.19
CA SER A 47 -28.22 19.19 19.83
C SER A 47 -26.77 18.70 19.73
N PRO A 48 -26.28 17.82 20.61
CA PRO A 48 -24.94 17.24 20.52
C PRO A 48 -24.69 16.58 19.15
N GLU A 49 -25.69 15.92 18.58
CA GLU A 49 -25.62 15.27 17.26
C GLU A 49 -25.46 16.29 16.12
N GLN A 50 -26.21 17.38 16.16
CA GLN A 50 -26.12 18.47 15.17
C GLN A 50 -24.73 19.14 15.22
N ALA A 51 -24.23 19.43 16.41
CA ALA A 51 -22.91 20.03 16.60
C ALA A 51 -21.79 19.10 16.10
N GLU A 52 -21.89 17.79 16.35
CA GLU A 52 -20.91 16.80 15.90
C GLU A 52 -20.89 16.72 14.36
N ARG A 53 -22.02 16.74 13.69
CA ARG A 53 -22.09 16.79 12.23
C ARG A 53 -21.36 18.00 11.63
N ILE A 54 -21.42 19.16 12.27
CA ILE A 54 -20.67 20.36 11.83
C ILE A 54 -19.16 20.16 12.10
N ARG A 55 -18.80 19.53 13.24
CA ARG A 55 -17.41 19.25 13.60
C ARG A 55 -16.74 18.21 12.69
N GLU A 56 -17.54 17.40 12.01
CA GLU A 56 -17.04 16.48 10.95
C GLU A 56 -16.57 17.21 9.70
N MET A 57 -16.96 18.50 9.50
CA MET A 57 -16.43 19.29 8.38
C MET A 57 -14.92 19.46 8.50
N THR A 58 -14.25 19.32 7.35
CA THR A 58 -12.79 19.40 7.24
C THR A 58 -12.32 20.81 6.89
N VAL A 59 -11.02 20.98 6.67
CA VAL A 59 -10.43 22.26 6.19
C VAL A 59 -10.79 22.58 4.75
N ILE A 60 -11.26 21.60 3.99
CA ILE A 60 -11.83 21.83 2.65
C ILE A 60 -13.29 22.25 2.84
N THR A 61 -13.70 23.28 2.11
CA THR A 61 -15.08 23.76 2.15
C THR A 61 -16.03 22.62 1.82
N SER A 62 -16.91 22.32 2.75
CA SER A 62 -17.94 21.29 2.63
C SER A 62 -19.32 21.85 2.87
N SER A 63 -20.35 21.12 2.49
CA SER A 63 -21.73 21.53 2.66
C SER A 63 -22.50 20.53 3.52
N LEU A 64 -23.36 21.04 4.37
CA LEU A 64 -24.17 20.26 5.26
C LEU A 64 -25.61 20.79 5.25
N LEU A 65 -26.55 19.90 4.92
CA LEU A 65 -27.96 20.20 5.10
C LEU A 65 -28.38 19.72 6.48
N MET A 66 -28.97 20.62 7.28
CA MET A 66 -29.50 20.29 8.59
C MET A 66 -30.69 21.14 8.93
N THR A 67 -31.53 20.64 9.81
CA THR A 67 -32.64 21.39 10.38
C THR A 67 -32.20 22.07 11.65
N LEU A 68 -32.34 23.39 11.71
CA LEU A 68 -32.02 24.18 12.90
C LEU A 68 -33.28 24.57 13.66
N PRO A 69 -33.28 24.47 14.98
CA PRO A 69 -34.37 24.97 15.82
C PRO A 69 -34.28 26.50 15.90
N ILE A 70 -35.09 27.18 15.12
CA ILE A 70 -35.15 28.65 15.05
C ILE A 70 -36.51 29.08 15.61
N GLU A 71 -36.54 29.73 16.76
CA GLU A 71 -37.74 30.04 17.54
C GLU A 71 -38.63 28.81 17.80
N ASP A 72 -39.85 28.76 17.35
CA ASP A 72 -40.79 27.64 17.52
C ASP A 72 -40.83 26.71 16.31
N ASP A 73 -40.03 26.98 15.25
CA ASP A 73 -40.01 26.25 13.97
C ASP A 73 -38.66 25.50 13.77
N ASN A 74 -38.76 24.37 13.11
CA ASN A 74 -37.61 23.62 12.62
C ASN A 74 -37.34 23.98 11.16
N ILE A 75 -36.36 24.86 10.91
CA ILE A 75 -36.04 25.37 9.58
C ILE A 75 -34.90 24.58 8.93
N PRO A 76 -35.11 24.02 7.74
CA PRO A 76 -34.01 23.41 6.99
C PRO A 76 -33.06 24.49 6.47
N VAL A 77 -31.78 24.36 6.83
CA VAL A 77 -30.70 25.30 6.51
C VAL A 77 -29.58 24.57 5.82
N HIS A 78 -29.05 25.18 4.78
CA HIS A 78 -27.85 24.71 4.09
C HIS A 78 -26.64 25.49 4.62
N LEU A 79 -25.75 24.79 5.34
CA LEU A 79 -24.49 25.31 5.84
C LEU A 79 -23.37 24.95 4.88
N VAL A 80 -22.64 25.94 4.39
CA VAL A 80 -21.42 25.75 3.58
C VAL A 80 -20.27 26.31 4.39
N GLY A 81 -19.27 25.46 4.73
CA GLY A 81 -18.20 25.90 5.57
C GLY A 81 -17.05 24.93 5.67
N ARG A 82 -16.12 25.25 6.56
CA ARG A 82 -14.92 24.45 6.78
C ARG A 82 -14.38 24.61 8.20
N LYS A 83 -13.49 23.72 8.60
CA LYS A 83 -12.66 23.89 9.79
C LYS A 83 -11.64 25.00 9.53
N ILE A 84 -11.66 26.07 10.31
CA ILE A 84 -10.75 27.22 10.17
C ILE A 84 -9.45 26.99 10.93
N ASN A 85 -9.57 26.44 12.14
CA ASN A 85 -8.43 26.13 13.01
C ASN A 85 -8.72 24.87 13.84
N LYS A 86 -7.85 24.53 14.79
CA LYS A 86 -7.99 23.31 15.61
C LYS A 86 -9.30 23.24 16.38
N ARG A 87 -9.92 24.38 16.71
CA ARG A 87 -11.06 24.48 17.63
C ARG A 87 -12.29 25.19 17.03
N GLU A 88 -12.26 25.57 15.75
CA GLU A 88 -13.30 26.42 15.19
C GLU A 88 -13.67 26.03 13.75
N TRP A 89 -14.95 26.06 13.49
CA TRP A 89 -15.58 25.89 12.16
C TRP A 89 -16.37 27.13 11.81
N ALA A 90 -16.36 27.53 10.55
CA ALA A 90 -17.15 28.65 10.08
C ALA A 90 -17.46 28.56 8.58
N GLY A 91 -18.47 29.32 8.16
CA GLY A 91 -18.91 29.38 6.78
C GLY A 91 -20.08 30.29 6.57
N SER A 92 -20.85 30.04 5.53
CA SER A 92 -22.08 30.74 5.19
C SER A 92 -23.31 29.83 5.32
N ALA A 93 -24.48 30.43 5.59
CA ALA A 93 -25.75 29.72 5.72
C ALA A 93 -26.78 30.27 4.72
N SER A 94 -27.65 29.42 4.20
CA SER A 94 -28.80 29.81 3.38
C SER A 94 -30.03 28.99 3.74
N ALA A 95 -31.24 29.58 3.54
CA ALA A 95 -32.47 28.81 3.67
C ALA A 95 -32.58 27.78 2.55
N TRP A 96 -33.08 26.59 2.87
CA TRP A 96 -33.17 25.50 1.89
C TRP A 96 -34.18 25.78 0.77
N ASP A 97 -35.30 26.46 1.07
CA ASP A 97 -36.36 26.68 0.11
C ASP A 97 -36.04 27.76 -0.92
N ASP A 98 -35.09 28.64 -0.65
CA ASP A 98 -34.74 29.80 -1.49
C ASP A 98 -33.40 29.63 -2.24
N THR A 99 -32.77 28.45 -2.15
CA THR A 99 -31.53 28.23 -2.87
C THR A 99 -31.76 28.16 -4.38
N PRO A 100 -31.09 28.99 -5.20
CA PRO A 100 -31.12 28.83 -6.66
C PRO A 100 -30.75 27.41 -7.05
N SER A 101 -31.31 26.88 -8.14
CA SER A 101 -31.04 25.52 -8.62
C SER A 101 -29.52 25.23 -8.71
N VAL A 102 -28.75 26.23 -9.11
CA VAL A 102 -27.27 26.15 -9.20
C VAL A 102 -26.60 25.90 -7.86
N ALA A 103 -27.06 26.51 -6.75
CA ALA A 103 -26.48 26.28 -5.42
C ALA A 103 -26.87 24.88 -4.88
N ARG A 104 -28.08 24.41 -5.22
CA ARG A 104 -28.55 23.06 -4.90
C ARG A 104 -27.76 22.01 -5.66
N ASP A 105 -27.53 22.23 -6.96
CA ASP A 105 -26.73 21.35 -7.83
C ASP A 105 -25.27 21.32 -7.38
N LEU A 106 -24.70 22.46 -6.96
CA LEU A 106 -23.35 22.54 -6.40
C LEU A 106 -23.24 21.80 -5.06
N ALA A 107 -24.23 21.95 -4.18
CA ALA A 107 -24.26 21.25 -2.89
C ALA A 107 -24.38 19.73 -3.08
N HIS A 108 -25.23 19.28 -3.99
CA HIS A 108 -25.31 17.87 -4.36
C HIS A 108 -24.01 17.37 -4.97
N GLY A 109 -23.38 18.15 -5.86
CA GLY A 109 -22.09 17.82 -6.47
C GLY A 109 -20.97 17.69 -5.44
N LEU A 110 -20.89 18.60 -4.46
CA LEU A 110 -19.91 18.55 -3.38
C LEU A 110 -20.16 17.33 -2.46
N SER A 111 -21.39 17.11 -2.02
CA SER A 111 -21.76 15.95 -1.20
C SER A 111 -21.46 14.63 -1.90
N PHE A 112 -21.77 14.54 -3.20
CA PHE A 112 -21.43 13.36 -4.01
C PHE A 112 -19.93 13.16 -4.12
N ALA A 113 -19.15 14.21 -4.37
CA ALA A 113 -17.70 14.14 -4.44
C ALA A 113 -17.08 13.67 -3.11
N GLU A 114 -17.59 14.16 -1.98
CA GLU A 114 -17.17 13.71 -0.66
C GLU A 114 -17.50 12.24 -0.41
N GLN A 115 -18.70 11.82 -0.78
CA GLN A 115 -19.10 10.43 -0.65
C GLN A 115 -18.24 9.51 -1.51
N VAL A 116 -17.93 9.91 -2.75
CA VAL A 116 -17.01 9.15 -3.63
C VAL A 116 -15.62 8.99 -3.01
N VAL A 117 -15.08 10.06 -2.41
CA VAL A 117 -13.78 10.00 -1.72
C VAL A 117 -13.86 9.13 -0.47
N SER A 118 -14.94 9.24 0.31
CA SER A 118 -15.13 8.46 1.54
C SER A 118 -15.27 6.96 1.27
N GLU A 119 -16.04 6.59 0.24
CA GLU A 119 -16.32 5.19 -0.12
C GLU A 119 -15.31 4.59 -1.12
N ALA A 120 -14.27 5.34 -1.48
CA ALA A 120 -13.24 4.85 -2.38
C ALA A 120 -12.51 3.62 -1.80
N ASN A 121 -12.30 2.58 -2.62
CA ASN A 121 -11.53 1.38 -2.26
C ASN A 121 -10.00 1.61 -2.21
N SER A 122 -9.60 2.85 -1.96
CA SER A 122 -8.20 3.27 -1.82
C SER A 122 -8.06 4.19 -0.63
N VAL A 123 -6.96 4.07 0.11
CA VAL A 123 -6.65 5.09 1.12
C VAL A 123 -6.35 6.40 0.40
N ILE A 124 -7.01 7.48 0.82
CA ILE A 124 -6.83 8.80 0.22
C ILE A 124 -6.41 9.77 1.31
N VAL A 125 -5.24 10.35 1.13
CA VAL A 125 -4.71 11.40 1.99
C VAL A 125 -4.40 12.62 1.13
N ILE A 126 -4.88 13.80 1.52
CA ILE A 126 -4.53 15.07 0.87
C ILE A 126 -3.61 15.84 1.80
N LEU A 127 -2.49 16.29 1.27
CA LEU A 127 -1.46 17.00 2.00
C LEU A 127 -1.27 18.42 1.46
N ASP A 128 -0.98 19.36 2.36
CA ASP A 128 -0.46 20.68 1.97
C ASP A 128 1.03 20.64 1.60
N ARG A 129 1.60 21.80 1.22
CA ARG A 129 3.02 21.92 0.86
C ARG A 129 3.98 21.56 1.99
N MET A 130 3.55 21.66 3.23
CA MET A 130 4.34 21.31 4.43
C MET A 130 4.22 19.81 4.80
N GLY A 131 3.35 19.08 4.10
CA GLY A 131 3.04 17.68 4.39
C GLY A 131 2.07 17.50 5.56
N ASN A 132 1.27 18.52 5.89
CA ASN A 132 0.21 18.39 6.87
C ASN A 132 -1.04 17.83 6.20
N ILE A 133 -1.74 16.96 6.91
CA ILE A 133 -2.93 16.26 6.45
C ILE A 133 -4.10 17.24 6.39
N GLN A 134 -4.72 17.33 5.22
CA GLN A 134 -5.91 18.14 4.93
C GLN A 134 -7.16 17.27 4.78
N ARG A 135 -7.01 16.02 4.31
CA ARG A 135 -8.07 15.02 4.21
C ARG A 135 -7.50 13.63 4.51
N PHE A 136 -8.36 12.79 5.11
CA PHE A 136 -8.03 11.44 5.53
C PHE A 136 -9.29 10.58 5.44
N ASN A 137 -9.49 9.85 4.35
CA ASN A 137 -10.75 9.18 4.09
C ASN A 137 -11.02 8.00 5.05
N ARG A 138 -12.25 7.50 5.04
CA ARG A 138 -12.72 6.42 5.91
C ARG A 138 -11.82 5.18 5.86
N LEU A 139 -11.34 4.79 4.68
CA LEU A 139 -10.45 3.65 4.54
C LEU A 139 -9.10 3.87 5.26
N CYS A 140 -8.58 5.10 5.26
CA CYS A 140 -7.41 5.44 6.07
C CYS A 140 -7.67 5.23 7.56
N GLU A 141 -8.85 5.63 8.07
CA GLU A 141 -9.24 5.41 9.46
C GLU A 141 -9.29 3.92 9.80
N GLU A 142 -9.84 3.09 8.89
CA GLU A 142 -9.93 1.63 9.08
C GLU A 142 -8.56 0.94 9.13
N TYR A 143 -7.57 1.43 8.36
CA TYR A 143 -6.21 0.87 8.36
C TYR A 143 -5.36 1.36 9.52
N THR A 144 -5.56 2.59 9.97
CA THR A 144 -4.68 3.21 10.98
C THR A 144 -5.27 3.17 12.39
N GLY A 145 -6.61 3.11 12.50
CA GLY A 145 -7.35 3.27 13.76
C GLY A 145 -7.47 4.73 14.22
N LEU A 146 -6.93 5.69 13.44
CA LEU A 146 -6.99 7.12 13.75
C LEU A 146 -8.17 7.76 13.01
N LYS A 147 -8.86 8.69 13.65
CA LYS A 147 -9.95 9.43 13.03
C LYS A 147 -9.44 10.65 12.26
N GLU A 148 -10.10 11.00 11.14
CA GLU A 148 -9.75 12.17 10.33
C GLU A 148 -9.61 13.43 11.19
N ARG A 149 -10.55 13.68 12.10
CA ARG A 149 -10.53 14.83 13.03
C ARG A 149 -9.29 14.88 13.94
N GLU A 150 -8.69 13.74 14.24
CA GLU A 150 -7.50 13.66 15.09
C GLU A 150 -6.21 13.98 14.33
N VAL A 151 -6.17 13.68 13.04
CA VAL A 151 -4.96 13.78 12.22
C VAL A 151 -4.90 15.04 11.34
N ILE A 152 -6.03 15.71 11.08
CA ILE A 152 -6.06 16.95 10.31
C ILE A 152 -5.11 18.00 10.90
N GLY A 153 -4.32 18.64 10.03
CA GLY A 153 -3.30 19.62 10.39
C GLY A 153 -2.03 19.01 10.98
N GLN A 154 -1.99 17.70 11.24
CA GLN A 154 -0.77 17.03 11.67
C GLN A 154 0.11 16.61 10.49
N SER A 155 1.41 16.52 10.73
CA SER A 155 2.36 16.12 9.69
C SER A 155 2.32 14.60 9.45
N VAL A 156 2.06 14.20 8.20
CA VAL A 156 2.12 12.80 7.75
C VAL A 156 3.47 12.14 8.06
N PHE A 157 4.55 12.92 8.02
CA PHE A 157 5.89 12.43 8.30
C PHE A 157 6.09 12.01 9.76
N THR A 158 5.43 12.72 10.67
CA THR A 158 5.54 12.43 12.11
C THR A 158 4.66 11.26 12.52
N LEU A 159 3.48 11.15 11.89
CA LEU A 159 2.50 10.12 12.24
C LEU A 159 2.85 8.73 11.67
N PHE A 160 3.34 8.66 10.43
CA PHE A 160 3.40 7.40 9.68
C PHE A 160 4.80 7.00 9.20
N MET A 161 5.85 7.76 9.53
CA MET A 161 7.19 7.50 9.02
C MET A 161 8.24 7.49 10.14
N SER A 162 9.26 6.65 9.99
CA SER A 162 10.47 6.75 10.79
C SER A 162 11.23 8.05 10.44
N ARG A 163 12.13 8.51 11.33
CA ARG A 163 12.93 9.73 11.09
C ARG A 163 13.72 9.69 9.78
N ARG A 164 14.24 8.50 9.41
CA ARG A 164 15.01 8.30 8.18
C ARG A 164 14.12 8.41 6.94
N GLU A 165 12.98 7.75 6.95
CA GLU A 165 11.99 7.80 5.87
C GLU A 165 11.39 9.19 5.71
N ALA A 166 11.06 9.87 6.81
CA ALA A 166 10.56 11.23 6.81
C ALA A 166 11.53 12.21 6.13
N ALA A 167 12.83 12.10 6.40
CA ALA A 167 13.85 12.96 5.78
C ALA A 167 13.98 12.73 4.27
N ALA A 168 13.89 11.47 3.82
CA ALA A 168 13.89 11.12 2.40
C ALA A 168 12.61 11.59 1.70
N SER A 169 11.45 11.36 2.31
CA SER A 169 10.15 11.73 1.75
C SER A 169 9.96 13.24 1.65
N ARG A 170 10.43 14.02 2.61
CA ARG A 170 10.39 15.50 2.53
C ARG A 170 11.17 16.03 1.35
N ARG A 171 12.41 15.53 1.14
CA ARG A 171 13.23 15.93 -0.03
C ARG A 171 12.55 15.60 -1.35
N ASN A 172 11.96 14.42 -1.44
CA ASN A 172 11.23 13.99 -2.64
C ASN A 172 10.01 14.88 -2.88
N ILE A 173 9.21 15.16 -1.86
CA ILE A 173 8.03 16.02 -1.97
C ILE A 173 8.43 17.43 -2.42
N GLU A 174 9.49 18.05 -1.89
CA GLU A 174 9.98 19.36 -2.34
C GLU A 174 10.37 19.37 -3.83
N VAL A 175 11.04 18.32 -4.29
CA VAL A 175 11.39 18.16 -5.71
C VAL A 175 10.12 18.02 -6.55
N PHE A 176 9.20 17.18 -6.14
CA PHE A 176 7.94 16.95 -6.86
C PHE A 176 7.04 18.20 -6.89
N PHE A 177 6.97 18.98 -5.80
CA PHE A 177 6.25 20.25 -5.79
C PHE A 177 6.84 21.28 -6.77
N ARG A 178 8.11 21.16 -7.08
CA ARG A 178 8.79 22.03 -8.06
C ARG A 178 8.54 21.57 -9.49
N GLU A 179 8.50 20.26 -9.73
CA GLU A 179 8.38 19.67 -11.06
C GLU A 179 6.94 19.41 -11.49
N GLY A 180 6.00 19.30 -10.55
CA GLY A 180 4.57 19.09 -10.81
C GLY A 180 4.21 17.72 -11.38
N ASN A 181 5.12 16.75 -11.34
CA ASN A 181 4.94 15.42 -11.90
C ASN A 181 4.21 14.50 -10.93
N SER A 182 3.34 13.63 -11.46
CA SER A 182 2.79 12.51 -10.71
C SER A 182 3.83 11.40 -10.59
N TYR A 183 3.82 10.66 -9.47
CA TYR A 183 4.72 9.53 -9.25
C TYR A 183 4.04 8.39 -8.50
N GLU A 184 4.53 7.18 -8.72
CA GLU A 184 4.09 5.99 -8.00
C GLU A 184 5.19 5.48 -7.07
N VAL A 185 4.80 4.94 -5.92
CA VAL A 185 5.74 4.34 -4.96
C VAL A 185 5.08 3.21 -4.20
N GLU A 186 5.76 2.08 -4.11
CA GLU A 186 5.39 1.00 -3.19
C GLU A 186 5.98 1.26 -1.81
N ARG A 187 5.15 1.11 -0.77
CA ARG A 187 5.59 1.32 0.61
C ARG A 187 4.91 0.35 1.56
N TRP A 188 5.70 -0.22 2.44
CA TRP A 188 5.20 -0.95 3.59
C TRP A 188 4.69 0.03 4.66
N VAL A 189 3.44 -0.14 5.05
CA VAL A 189 2.78 0.69 6.07
C VAL A 189 2.38 -0.20 7.24
N LYS A 190 2.70 0.26 8.46
CA LYS A 190 2.22 -0.39 9.68
C LYS A 190 0.78 0.04 9.94
N THR A 191 -0.13 -0.91 9.93
CA THR A 191 -1.57 -0.69 10.13
C THR A 191 -2.05 -1.42 11.38
N CYS A 192 -3.30 -1.16 11.80
CA CYS A 192 -3.95 -1.94 12.87
C CYS A 192 -4.17 -3.42 12.46
N LYS A 193 -4.16 -3.72 11.15
CA LYS A 193 -4.25 -5.07 10.57
C LYS A 193 -2.88 -5.70 10.28
N GLY A 194 -1.79 -5.17 10.88
CA GLY A 194 -0.41 -5.60 10.63
C GLY A 194 0.28 -4.79 9.53
N GLN A 195 1.43 -5.28 9.06
CA GLN A 195 2.14 -4.66 7.94
C GLN A 195 1.43 -4.95 6.62
N ARG A 196 1.19 -3.89 5.83
CA ARG A 196 0.54 -3.94 4.52
C ARG A 196 1.38 -3.20 3.48
N LEU A 197 1.41 -3.73 2.27
CA LEU A 197 2.09 -3.11 1.14
C LEU A 197 1.09 -2.29 0.34
N PHE A 198 1.32 -0.97 0.28
CA PHE A 198 0.51 -0.07 -0.52
C PHE A 198 1.26 0.41 -1.75
N LEU A 199 0.56 0.44 -2.89
CA LEU A 199 0.97 1.19 -4.06
C LEU A 199 0.33 2.58 -3.99
N PHE A 200 1.15 3.59 -3.70
CA PHE A 200 0.71 4.98 -3.67
C PHE A 200 0.90 5.63 -5.04
N ARG A 201 -0.18 6.24 -5.54
CA ARG A 201 -0.19 7.15 -6.68
C ARG A 201 -0.36 8.57 -6.17
N ASN A 202 0.62 9.40 -6.44
CA ASN A 202 0.69 10.75 -5.89
C ASN A 202 0.53 11.76 -7.00
N LYS A 203 -0.40 12.72 -6.84
CA LYS A 203 -0.73 13.72 -7.86
C LYS A 203 -0.87 15.10 -7.25
N PHE A 204 -0.30 16.11 -7.90
CA PHE A 204 -0.47 17.51 -7.52
C PHE A 204 -1.73 18.10 -8.12
N VAL A 205 -2.46 18.88 -7.31
CA VAL A 205 -3.67 19.57 -7.70
C VAL A 205 -3.57 21.04 -7.26
N HIS A 206 -3.92 21.94 -8.17
CA HIS A 206 -3.99 23.38 -7.91
C HIS A 206 -5.42 23.75 -7.52
N ASN A 207 -5.58 24.46 -6.42
CA ASN A 207 -6.85 25.04 -6.07
C ASN A 207 -7.09 26.32 -6.90
N GLY A 208 -8.13 26.32 -7.75
CA GLY A 208 -8.43 27.41 -8.68
C GLY A 208 -8.94 28.71 -8.05
N SER A 209 -9.05 28.81 -6.73
CA SER A 209 -9.59 29.99 -6.03
C SER A 209 -8.51 30.99 -5.62
N GLY A 210 -7.85 31.63 -6.61
CA GLY A 210 -7.10 32.91 -6.43
C GLY A 210 -5.84 32.92 -5.54
N LYS A 211 -5.70 32.00 -4.61
CA LYS A 211 -4.45 31.68 -3.90
C LYS A 211 -3.86 30.44 -4.54
N ASN A 212 -2.65 30.53 -5.03
CA ASN A 212 -1.91 29.46 -5.72
C ASN A 212 -1.60 28.31 -4.72
N GLU A 213 -2.62 27.72 -4.12
CA GLU A 213 -2.52 26.63 -3.16
C GLU A 213 -2.39 25.32 -3.94
N ILE A 214 -1.30 24.62 -3.71
CA ILE A 214 -1.01 23.31 -4.30
C ILE A 214 -1.17 22.27 -3.22
N PHE A 215 -1.96 21.24 -3.51
CA PHE A 215 -2.14 20.07 -2.67
C PHE A 215 -1.55 18.83 -3.32
N LEU A 216 -1.10 17.89 -2.50
CA LEU A 216 -0.68 16.56 -2.92
C LEU A 216 -1.76 15.56 -2.55
N ILE A 217 -2.37 14.95 -3.54
CA ILE A 217 -3.30 13.82 -3.35
C ILE A 217 -2.49 12.53 -3.39
N CYS A 218 -2.48 11.80 -2.29
CA CYS A 218 -1.88 10.48 -2.17
C CYS A 218 -3.00 9.45 -2.17
N SER A 219 -3.13 8.67 -3.24
CA SER A 219 -4.07 7.55 -3.32
C SER A 219 -3.31 6.24 -3.21
N GLY A 220 -3.62 5.41 -2.20
CA GLY A 220 -2.94 4.14 -1.94
C GLY A 220 -3.86 2.95 -2.05
N THR A 221 -3.48 1.95 -2.83
CA THR A 221 -4.16 0.66 -2.95
C THR A 221 -3.37 -0.40 -2.18
N ASP A 222 -4.03 -1.16 -1.31
CA ASP A 222 -3.41 -2.31 -0.64
C ASP A 222 -3.19 -3.43 -1.67
N ILE A 223 -1.93 -3.72 -1.98
CA ILE A 223 -1.51 -4.76 -2.91
C ILE A 223 -0.86 -5.95 -2.20
N THR A 224 -1.05 -6.06 -0.87
CA THR A 224 -0.37 -7.08 -0.06
C THR A 224 -0.70 -8.49 -0.50
N GLU A 225 -1.98 -8.80 -0.67
CA GLU A 225 -2.40 -10.16 -1.04
C GLU A 225 -2.08 -10.48 -2.50
N GLU A 226 -2.17 -9.49 -3.38
CA GLU A 226 -1.76 -9.63 -4.78
C GLU A 226 -0.27 -9.95 -4.88
N ARG A 227 0.58 -9.18 -4.18
CA ARG A 227 2.03 -9.40 -4.17
C ARG A 227 2.40 -10.75 -3.55
N ARG A 228 1.73 -11.14 -2.46
CA ARG A 228 1.92 -12.46 -1.85
C ARG A 228 1.48 -13.60 -2.76
N ALA A 229 0.37 -13.44 -3.46
CA ALA A 229 -0.10 -14.44 -4.43
C ALA A 229 0.88 -14.55 -5.59
N GLN A 230 1.35 -13.43 -6.13
CA GLN A 230 2.35 -13.40 -7.19
C GLN A 230 3.66 -14.08 -6.77
N GLU A 231 4.15 -13.81 -5.56
CA GLU A 231 5.37 -14.47 -5.06
C GLU A 231 5.16 -15.97 -4.82
N ARG A 232 4.00 -16.37 -4.29
CA ARG A 232 3.65 -17.80 -4.18
C ARG A 232 3.64 -18.49 -5.54
N LEU A 233 3.02 -17.87 -6.55
CA LEU A 233 3.02 -18.40 -7.92
C LEU A 233 4.43 -18.47 -8.49
N ARG A 234 5.26 -17.47 -8.25
CA ARG A 234 6.67 -17.45 -8.69
C ARG A 234 7.46 -18.58 -8.03
N VAL A 235 7.29 -18.80 -6.74
CA VAL A 235 7.94 -19.90 -6.02
C VAL A 235 7.48 -21.25 -6.57
N LEU A 236 6.16 -21.45 -6.70
CA LEU A 236 5.60 -22.70 -7.27
C LEU A 236 6.06 -22.97 -8.70
N ALA A 237 6.20 -21.92 -9.52
CA ALA A 237 6.64 -22.06 -10.90
C ALA A 237 8.14 -22.37 -11.06
N ASN A 238 8.95 -22.00 -10.05
CA ASN A 238 10.41 -22.04 -10.17
C ASN A 238 11.12 -22.95 -9.16
N THR A 239 10.40 -23.54 -8.19
CA THR A 239 10.99 -24.45 -7.20
C THR A 239 10.39 -25.85 -7.28
N ASP A 240 11.20 -26.84 -6.95
CA ASP A 240 10.75 -28.21 -6.76
C ASP A 240 10.13 -28.36 -5.37
N SER A 241 8.91 -28.87 -5.30
CA SER A 241 8.13 -28.94 -4.05
C SER A 241 8.69 -29.90 -3.00
N ILE A 242 9.51 -30.89 -3.41
CA ILE A 242 10.09 -31.90 -2.52
C ILE A 242 11.39 -31.40 -1.91
N THR A 243 12.28 -30.85 -2.74
CA THR A 243 13.64 -30.47 -2.32
C THR A 243 13.80 -29.00 -2.01
N GLY A 244 12.86 -28.13 -2.46
CA GLY A 244 12.98 -26.67 -2.35
C GLY A 244 14.01 -26.06 -3.30
N LEU A 245 14.69 -26.87 -4.12
CA LEU A 245 15.66 -26.42 -5.10
C LEU A 245 14.98 -25.76 -6.31
N PRO A 246 15.70 -24.97 -7.12
CA PRO A 246 15.23 -24.58 -8.45
C PRO A 246 14.78 -25.81 -9.25
N ASN A 247 13.61 -25.70 -9.87
CA ASN A 247 13.06 -26.76 -10.71
C ASN A 247 13.59 -26.68 -12.15
N ARG A 248 13.08 -27.57 -13.04
CA ARG A 248 13.44 -27.61 -14.46
C ARG A 248 13.28 -26.27 -15.17
N ASN A 249 12.20 -25.53 -14.91
CA ASN A 249 11.96 -24.23 -15.56
C ASN A 249 12.97 -23.18 -15.10
N ALA A 250 13.23 -23.13 -13.81
CA ALA A 250 14.18 -22.20 -13.23
C ALA A 250 15.60 -22.45 -13.73
N ILE A 251 16.04 -23.72 -13.76
CA ILE A 251 17.41 -24.04 -14.18
C ILE A 251 17.65 -23.74 -15.67
N HIS A 252 16.66 -23.93 -16.54
CA HIS A 252 16.78 -23.56 -17.95
C HIS A 252 17.05 -22.06 -18.11
N ASN A 253 16.28 -21.22 -17.42
CA ASN A 253 16.48 -19.77 -17.45
C ASN A 253 17.83 -19.36 -16.87
N LEU A 254 18.27 -20.02 -15.78
CA LEU A 254 19.56 -19.73 -15.15
C LEU A 254 20.73 -20.11 -16.05
N ILE A 255 20.65 -21.24 -16.75
CA ILE A 255 21.67 -21.66 -17.73
C ILE A 255 21.75 -20.66 -18.87
N SER A 256 20.62 -20.30 -19.49
CA SER A 256 20.58 -19.33 -20.61
C SER A 256 21.20 -17.99 -20.17
N ASN A 257 20.77 -17.46 -19.02
CA ASN A 257 21.32 -16.21 -18.49
C ASN A 257 22.81 -16.31 -18.15
N ALA A 258 23.27 -17.46 -17.64
CA ALA A 258 24.69 -17.67 -17.33
C ALA A 258 25.54 -17.66 -18.60
N ILE A 259 25.08 -18.32 -19.69
CA ILE A 259 25.78 -18.32 -20.97
C ILE A 259 25.79 -16.93 -21.60
N GLU A 260 24.65 -16.22 -21.63
CA GLU A 260 24.55 -14.87 -22.20
C GLU A 260 25.46 -13.85 -21.48
N ASN A 261 25.70 -14.04 -20.18
CA ASN A 261 26.50 -13.12 -19.37
C ASN A 261 27.93 -13.62 -19.09
N ALA A 262 28.34 -14.76 -19.65
CA ALA A 262 29.63 -15.38 -19.36
C ALA A 262 30.83 -14.56 -19.87
N GLY A 263 30.68 -13.80 -20.96
CA GLY A 263 31.78 -13.04 -21.56
C GLY A 263 32.94 -13.99 -21.92
N ASP A 264 34.13 -13.73 -21.37
CA ASP A 264 35.32 -14.56 -21.61
C ASP A 264 35.46 -15.76 -20.63
N THR A 265 34.45 -15.97 -19.76
CA THR A 265 34.47 -17.08 -18.79
C THR A 265 33.66 -18.28 -19.30
N GLN A 266 33.93 -19.46 -18.72
CA GLN A 266 33.21 -20.70 -19.11
C GLN A 266 32.08 -20.97 -18.11
N VAL A 267 30.97 -21.49 -18.65
CA VAL A 267 29.81 -21.99 -17.87
C VAL A 267 29.81 -23.50 -17.94
N GLY A 268 29.71 -24.15 -16.80
CA GLY A 268 29.74 -25.61 -16.70
C GLY A 268 28.46 -26.20 -16.13
N ILE A 269 28.13 -27.38 -16.58
CA ILE A 269 26.99 -28.14 -16.10
C ILE A 269 27.48 -29.54 -15.68
N VAL A 270 27.05 -29.94 -14.47
CA VAL A 270 27.17 -31.32 -13.98
C VAL A 270 25.76 -31.89 -13.90
N TYR A 271 25.45 -32.85 -14.74
CA TYR A 271 24.18 -33.57 -14.75
C TYR A 271 24.30 -34.87 -13.95
N LEU A 272 23.37 -35.08 -13.03
CA LEU A 272 23.38 -36.23 -12.11
C LEU A 272 22.06 -36.99 -12.20
N ASP A 273 22.14 -38.31 -12.19
CA ASP A 273 21.01 -39.24 -12.13
C ASP A 273 21.27 -40.23 -10.97
N LEU A 274 20.31 -40.43 -10.06
CA LEU A 274 20.48 -41.34 -8.93
C LEU A 274 20.25 -42.77 -9.31
N ASP A 275 21.25 -43.64 -9.11
CA ASP A 275 21.17 -45.03 -9.45
C ASP A 275 20.12 -45.78 -8.62
N ASN A 276 19.23 -46.52 -9.31
CA ASN A 276 18.21 -47.39 -8.70
C ASN A 276 17.16 -46.68 -7.82
N PHE A 277 16.95 -45.38 -7.91
CA PHE A 277 15.94 -44.63 -7.11
C PHE A 277 14.54 -45.23 -7.23
N LYS A 278 14.15 -45.68 -8.41
CA LYS A 278 12.87 -46.37 -8.61
C LYS A 278 12.70 -47.59 -7.71
N LYS A 279 13.76 -48.41 -7.49
CA LYS A 279 13.70 -49.57 -6.61
C LYS A 279 13.49 -49.17 -5.15
N VAL A 280 14.00 -48.02 -4.73
CA VAL A 280 13.76 -47.47 -3.39
C VAL A 280 12.27 -47.11 -3.23
N ASN A 281 11.69 -46.43 -4.22
CA ASN A 281 10.25 -46.12 -4.22
C ASN A 281 9.38 -47.39 -4.20
N ASP A 282 9.74 -48.37 -5.01
CA ASP A 282 9.00 -49.62 -5.08
C ASP A 282 9.09 -50.43 -3.77
N ALA A 283 10.19 -50.36 -3.04
CA ALA A 283 10.41 -51.10 -1.79
C ALA A 283 9.85 -50.38 -0.55
N TYR A 284 9.97 -49.04 -0.46
CA TYR A 284 9.70 -48.26 0.74
C TYR A 284 8.60 -47.23 0.59
N GLY A 285 8.10 -47.03 -0.63
CA GLY A 285 7.04 -46.07 -0.96
C GLY A 285 7.57 -44.67 -1.30
N HIS A 286 6.74 -43.88 -1.97
CA HIS A 286 7.11 -42.55 -2.49
C HIS A 286 7.50 -41.56 -1.38
N MET A 287 6.85 -41.59 -0.23
CA MET A 287 7.21 -40.69 0.87
C MET A 287 8.66 -40.92 1.40
N PHE A 288 9.10 -42.18 1.36
CA PHE A 288 10.49 -42.51 1.71
C PHE A 288 11.47 -42.01 0.63
N GLY A 289 11.09 -42.19 -0.65
CA GLY A 289 11.85 -41.63 -1.77
C GLY A 289 12.00 -40.11 -1.73
N ASP A 290 10.94 -39.41 -1.33
CA ASP A 290 10.97 -37.95 -1.17
C ASP A 290 11.95 -37.52 -0.07
N GLN A 291 12.00 -38.24 1.06
CA GLN A 291 12.97 -38.00 2.14
C GLN A 291 14.42 -38.32 1.68
N LEU A 292 14.58 -39.34 0.85
CA LEU A 292 15.89 -39.64 0.27
C LEU A 292 16.34 -38.51 -0.67
N LEU A 293 15.45 -38.01 -1.53
CA LEU A 293 15.74 -36.87 -2.44
C LEU A 293 16.14 -35.62 -1.64
N GLN A 294 15.45 -35.31 -0.55
CA GLN A 294 15.82 -34.22 0.35
C GLN A 294 17.22 -34.43 0.97
N SER A 295 17.50 -35.63 1.43
CA SER A 295 18.79 -35.98 2.03
C SER A 295 19.93 -35.92 1.02
N VAL A 296 19.70 -36.40 -0.20
CA VAL A 296 20.62 -36.31 -1.32
C VAL A 296 20.89 -34.88 -1.73
N SER A 297 19.85 -34.06 -1.84
CA SER A 297 19.99 -32.64 -2.19
C SER A 297 20.88 -31.88 -1.23
N LEU A 298 20.70 -32.10 0.08
CA LEU A 298 21.54 -31.51 1.13
C LEU A 298 22.99 -32.02 1.05
N ALA A 299 23.18 -33.32 0.75
CA ALA A 299 24.49 -33.89 0.57
C ALA A 299 25.24 -33.32 -0.63
N ILE A 300 24.55 -33.12 -1.76
CA ILE A 300 25.15 -32.46 -2.94
C ILE A 300 25.47 -31.01 -2.65
N LEU A 301 24.55 -30.25 -2.03
CA LEU A 301 24.78 -28.85 -1.64
C LEU A 301 26.04 -28.69 -0.79
N SER A 302 26.31 -29.63 0.13
CA SER A 302 27.51 -29.59 0.96
C SER A 302 28.84 -29.78 0.19
N CYS A 303 28.75 -30.24 -1.05
CA CYS A 303 29.90 -30.42 -1.94
C CYS A 303 30.18 -29.24 -2.87
N LEU A 304 29.26 -28.26 -2.93
CA LEU A 304 29.31 -27.15 -3.88
C LEU A 304 30.14 -25.97 -3.36
N SER A 305 30.65 -25.18 -4.31
CA SER A 305 31.32 -23.90 -4.06
C SER A 305 30.32 -22.74 -4.25
N GLU A 306 30.70 -21.52 -3.85
CA GLU A 306 29.84 -20.33 -3.88
C GLU A 306 29.32 -19.96 -5.30
N ASN A 307 30.12 -20.26 -6.34
CA ASN A 307 29.76 -20.02 -7.75
C ASN A 307 29.00 -21.20 -8.40
N GLN A 308 28.50 -22.14 -7.60
CA GLN A 308 27.78 -23.32 -8.05
C GLN A 308 26.37 -23.35 -7.46
N LEU A 309 25.40 -23.72 -8.28
CA LEU A 309 23.97 -23.79 -7.92
C LEU A 309 23.44 -25.18 -8.24
N LEU A 310 22.71 -25.78 -7.29
CA LEU A 310 22.03 -27.06 -7.49
C LEU A 310 20.56 -26.82 -7.87
N ALA A 311 20.07 -27.59 -8.84
CA ALA A 311 18.67 -27.69 -9.22
C ALA A 311 18.23 -29.15 -9.29
N ARG A 312 16.95 -29.42 -9.11
CA ARG A 312 16.34 -30.69 -9.42
C ARG A 312 15.61 -30.61 -10.75
N PHE A 313 16.06 -31.41 -11.73
CA PHE A 313 15.51 -31.37 -13.08
C PHE A 313 14.20 -32.15 -13.18
N GLY A 314 14.05 -33.26 -12.43
CA GLY A 314 12.85 -34.08 -12.34
C GLY A 314 13.19 -35.48 -11.84
N GLY A 315 12.22 -36.17 -11.26
CA GLY A 315 12.44 -37.52 -10.75
C GLY A 315 13.65 -37.62 -9.80
N ASP A 316 14.66 -38.32 -10.24
CA ASP A 316 15.95 -38.59 -9.59
C ASP A 316 17.12 -37.78 -10.22
N GLU A 317 16.80 -36.84 -11.12
CA GLU A 317 17.79 -36.07 -11.87
C GLU A 317 18.09 -34.71 -11.22
N PHE A 318 19.37 -34.37 -11.09
CA PHE A 318 19.86 -33.11 -10.55
C PHE A 318 20.85 -32.45 -11.54
N ILE A 319 20.91 -31.12 -11.50
CA ILE A 319 21.85 -30.32 -12.28
C ILE A 319 22.61 -29.39 -11.36
N VAL A 320 23.95 -29.40 -11.45
CA VAL A 320 24.77 -28.33 -10.89
C VAL A 320 25.17 -27.40 -12.02
N LEU A 321 24.80 -26.13 -11.91
CA LEU A 321 25.26 -25.05 -12.77
C LEU A 321 26.46 -24.37 -12.08
N ALA A 322 27.55 -24.19 -12.81
CA ALA A 322 28.73 -23.48 -12.35
C ALA A 322 29.07 -22.33 -13.29
N THR A 323 29.24 -21.15 -12.75
CA THR A 323 29.70 -19.96 -13.48
C THR A 323 31.19 -19.74 -13.23
N GLU A 324 31.88 -19.08 -14.14
CA GLU A 324 33.32 -18.78 -14.00
C GLU A 324 34.13 -20.03 -13.62
N THR A 325 34.00 -21.10 -14.39
CA THR A 325 34.51 -22.42 -14.05
C THR A 325 35.52 -22.94 -15.08
N SER A 326 36.07 -24.10 -14.83
CA SER A 326 36.92 -24.87 -15.74
C SER A 326 36.59 -26.35 -15.66
N GLN A 327 37.03 -27.12 -16.67
CA GLN A 327 36.83 -28.56 -16.68
C GLN A 327 37.36 -29.23 -15.41
N GLY A 328 38.57 -28.89 -14.98
CA GLY A 328 39.18 -29.47 -13.76
C GLY A 328 38.39 -29.14 -12.49
N SER A 329 37.78 -27.96 -12.41
CA SER A 329 36.93 -27.58 -11.27
C SER A 329 35.64 -28.41 -11.26
N LEU A 330 35.04 -28.66 -12.42
CA LEU A 330 33.82 -29.47 -12.54
C LEU A 330 34.09 -30.93 -12.20
N GLU A 331 35.19 -31.48 -12.71
CA GLU A 331 35.65 -32.86 -12.41
C GLU A 331 35.91 -33.04 -10.89
N ALA A 332 36.53 -32.04 -10.23
CA ALA A 332 36.73 -32.05 -8.79
C ALA A 332 35.39 -32.02 -8.02
N THR A 333 34.42 -31.21 -8.49
CA THR A 333 33.08 -31.16 -7.89
C THR A 333 32.35 -32.49 -8.05
N ALA A 334 32.34 -33.06 -9.28
CA ALA A 334 31.75 -34.37 -9.54
C ALA A 334 32.37 -35.47 -8.65
N SER A 335 33.70 -35.46 -8.47
CA SER A 335 34.40 -36.43 -7.62
C SER A 335 33.99 -36.28 -6.14
N ARG A 336 33.83 -35.04 -5.62
CA ARG A 336 33.34 -34.81 -4.26
C ARG A 336 31.91 -35.33 -4.09
N ILE A 337 31.03 -35.07 -5.06
CA ILE A 337 29.65 -35.55 -5.04
C ILE A 337 29.62 -37.09 -5.05
N LEU A 338 30.33 -37.75 -5.98
CA LEU A 338 30.41 -39.20 -6.02
C LEU A 338 30.91 -39.83 -4.70
N THR A 339 31.91 -39.22 -4.09
CA THR A 339 32.47 -39.68 -2.79
C THR A 339 31.43 -39.53 -1.68
N ARG A 340 30.70 -38.43 -1.67
CA ARG A 340 29.67 -38.15 -0.66
C ARG A 340 28.47 -39.07 -0.79
N LEU A 341 27.97 -39.29 -2.02
CA LEU A 341 26.76 -40.11 -2.27
C LEU A 341 27.02 -41.61 -2.09
N ARG A 342 28.25 -42.08 -2.09
CA ARG A 342 28.60 -43.48 -1.72
C ARG A 342 28.41 -43.75 -0.22
N GLN A 343 28.33 -42.73 0.61
CA GLN A 343 28.06 -42.89 2.04
C GLN A 343 26.55 -43.16 2.26
N PRO A 344 26.20 -43.99 3.27
CA PRO A 344 24.79 -44.32 3.50
C PRO A 344 23.97 -43.09 3.91
N PHE A 345 22.75 -43.07 3.43
CA PHE A 345 21.71 -42.11 3.85
C PHE A 345 20.84 -42.76 4.90
N ARG A 346 20.74 -42.12 6.08
CA ARG A 346 19.89 -42.60 7.17
C ARG A 346 18.56 -41.89 7.18
N ILE A 347 17.49 -42.63 6.90
CA ILE A 347 16.10 -42.15 6.89
C ILE A 347 15.36 -42.94 7.98
N GLY A 348 15.07 -42.27 9.10
CA GLY A 348 14.55 -42.92 10.29
C GLY A 348 15.54 -43.97 10.83
N LEU A 349 15.15 -45.23 10.83
CA LEU A 349 15.95 -46.37 11.28
C LEU A 349 16.61 -47.15 10.12
N ILE A 350 16.38 -46.75 8.88
CA ILE A 350 16.84 -47.47 7.68
C ILE A 350 18.04 -46.75 7.09
N GLU A 351 19.07 -47.51 6.74
CA GLU A 351 20.22 -47.06 5.99
C GLU A 351 20.10 -47.46 4.52
N ILE A 352 20.18 -46.48 3.62
CA ILE A 352 20.12 -46.68 2.18
C ILE A 352 21.44 -46.29 1.54
N TYR A 353 21.90 -47.13 0.66
CA TYR A 353 23.05 -46.88 -0.21
C TYR A 353 22.51 -46.58 -1.61
N THR A 354 22.91 -45.44 -2.16
CA THR A 354 22.64 -45.07 -3.55
C THR A 354 23.92 -44.56 -4.20
N GLY A 355 24.03 -44.80 -5.50
CA GLY A 355 25.08 -44.19 -6.34
C GLY A 355 24.47 -43.07 -7.16
N CYS A 356 25.27 -42.49 -8.02
CA CYS A 356 24.82 -41.61 -9.07
C CYS A 356 25.69 -41.74 -10.31
N SER A 357 25.06 -41.58 -11.45
CA SER A 357 25.71 -41.42 -12.75
C SER A 357 25.87 -39.93 -13.03
N ILE A 358 27.05 -39.50 -13.47
CA ILE A 358 27.39 -38.08 -13.67
C ILE A 358 27.87 -37.82 -15.09
N GLY A 359 27.31 -36.84 -15.77
CA GLY A 359 27.78 -36.23 -16.99
C GLY A 359 28.24 -34.79 -16.79
N ILE A 360 29.30 -34.37 -17.45
CA ILE A 360 29.84 -33.00 -17.37
C ILE A 360 29.83 -32.38 -18.78
N SER A 361 29.39 -31.12 -18.86
CA SER A 361 29.48 -30.33 -20.08
C SER A 361 29.99 -28.91 -19.73
N LEU A 362 30.75 -28.37 -20.66
CA LEU A 362 31.31 -27.02 -20.60
C LEU A 362 30.89 -26.23 -21.81
N ALA A 363 30.53 -24.98 -21.65
CA ALA A 363 30.22 -24.06 -22.73
C ALA A 363 31.08 -22.79 -22.57
N ASP A 364 31.57 -22.30 -23.69
CA ASP A 364 32.16 -20.98 -23.78
C ASP A 364 31.05 -19.94 -23.89
N GLY A 365 31.26 -18.74 -23.35
CA GLY A 365 30.29 -17.65 -23.40
C GLY A 365 30.14 -17.03 -24.79
#